data_98246f2eb247ce0f890b19b0a4bfffc6
#
_entry.id   98246f2eb247ce0f890b19b0a4bfffc6
#
_cell.length_a   1.000
_cell.length_b   1.000
_cell.length_c   1.000
_cell.angle_alpha   90.00
_cell.angle_beta   90.00
_cell.angle_gamma   90.00
#
_symmetry.space_group_name_H-M   'P 1'
#
loop_
_entity.id
_entity.type
_entity.pdbx_description
1 polymer ?
#
loop_
_entity_poly.entity_id
_entity_poly.type
_entity_poly.pdbx_seq_one_letter_code
_entity_poly.pdbx_strand_id
1 'polypeptide(L)'
;MLLLLLGCTNPFSVRNAEPPNITSDSEFYSDATHPDTVFSNLKKSIENRNIPAYVNVFISNVFPEPHTFHFEPEQYFQNDFVQKWTREDEQNYFSRLKNAGTGNYPKLKLLFNNKVELRPLVSGSDNDSLQTNSLEYQFKVDFGDSLIIYRGVADFKLFRSQNNQLWYIYYWRDNAINKEYQSTWTYLKTQYK
;
A
#
# COMPACT_ATOMS: atom_id res chain seq x y z
N MET A 1 -24.10 -19.99 72.03
CA MET A 1 -22.85 -19.46 71.50
C MET A 1 -22.81 -19.83 70.03
N LEU A 2 -23.15 -18.84 69.17
CA LEU A 2 -23.35 -19.05 67.72
C LEU A 2 -22.12 -18.49 67.02
N LEU A 3 -21.27 -19.31 66.39
CA LEU A 3 -20.08 -18.89 65.61
C LEU A 3 -20.54 -18.54 64.20
N LEU A 4 -20.47 -17.25 63.87
CA LEU A 4 -20.64 -16.76 62.50
C LEU A 4 -19.28 -16.91 61.76
N LEU A 5 -19.21 -17.88 60.83
CA LEU A 5 -18.12 -17.99 59.87
C LEU A 5 -18.30 -16.94 58.78
N LEU A 6 -17.53 -15.86 58.83
CA LEU A 6 -17.40 -14.88 57.76
C LEU A 6 -16.55 -15.50 56.65
N GLY A 7 -17.17 -15.90 55.54
CA GLY A 7 -16.45 -16.34 54.33
C GLY A 7 -15.68 -15.17 53.68
N CYS A 8 -14.36 -15.27 53.67
CA CYS A 8 -13.51 -14.35 52.91
C CYS A 8 -13.75 -14.58 51.41
N THR A 9 -14.40 -13.65 50.74
CA THR A 9 -14.40 -13.62 49.28
C THR A 9 -12.98 -13.26 48.79
N ASN A 10 -12.43 -14.14 47.95
CA ASN A 10 -11.09 -13.99 47.38
C ASN A 10 -11.00 -12.68 46.58
N PRO A 11 -10.18 -11.66 46.99
CA PRO A 11 -10.05 -10.39 46.29
C PRO A 11 -9.28 -10.51 44.97
N PHE A 12 -8.72 -11.69 44.66
CA PHE A 12 -8.00 -11.97 43.44
C PHE A 12 -8.82 -12.81 42.48
N SER A 13 -10.05 -12.40 42.18
CA SER A 13 -10.78 -12.98 41.04
C SER A 13 -10.01 -12.59 39.76
N VAL A 14 -9.35 -13.57 39.14
CA VAL A 14 -8.68 -13.44 37.88
C VAL A 14 -9.73 -12.98 36.86
N ARG A 15 -9.63 -11.74 36.38
CA ARG A 15 -10.41 -11.29 35.22
C ARG A 15 -10.07 -12.24 34.09
N ASN A 16 -11.07 -12.96 33.57
CA ASN A 16 -10.89 -13.63 32.29
C ASN A 16 -10.45 -12.59 31.29
N ALA A 17 -9.22 -12.72 30.75
CA ALA A 17 -8.76 -11.87 29.70
C ALA A 17 -9.74 -12.06 28.52
N GLU A 18 -10.49 -11.00 28.19
CA GLU A 18 -11.19 -10.97 26.92
C GLU A 18 -10.13 -11.14 25.83
N PRO A 19 -10.34 -12.06 24.88
CA PRO A 19 -9.45 -12.14 23.73
C PRO A 19 -9.40 -10.74 23.08
N PRO A 20 -8.21 -10.29 22.63
CA PRO A 20 -8.10 -9.00 21.98
C PRO A 20 -9.14 -8.94 20.86
N ASN A 21 -9.91 -7.86 20.84
CA ASN A 21 -10.89 -7.62 19.80
C ASN A 21 -10.10 -7.41 18.51
N ILE A 22 -9.83 -8.50 17.78
CA ILE A 22 -9.18 -8.48 16.47
C ILE A 22 -10.23 -7.87 15.55
N THR A 23 -10.18 -6.56 15.41
CA THR A 23 -10.92 -5.88 14.36
C THR A 23 -10.50 -6.54 13.04
N SER A 24 -11.47 -6.96 12.25
CA SER A 24 -11.32 -7.73 11.02
C SER A 24 -10.33 -7.16 9.97
N ASP A 25 -9.83 -5.96 10.20
CA ASP A 25 -8.87 -5.29 9.31
C ASP A 25 -7.43 -5.82 9.44
N SER A 26 -7.06 -6.48 10.54
CA SER A 26 -5.70 -7.00 10.73
C SER A 26 -5.45 -8.36 10.04
N GLU A 27 -6.50 -9.11 9.73
CA GLU A 27 -6.38 -10.44 9.09
C GLU A 27 -5.96 -10.37 7.60
N PHE A 28 -6.09 -9.21 6.96
CA PHE A 28 -5.87 -9.08 5.52
C PHE A 28 -4.47 -8.63 5.13
N TYR A 29 -3.70 -8.04 6.03
CA TYR A 29 -2.38 -7.47 5.75
C TYR A 29 -1.32 -8.14 6.59
N SER A 30 -0.32 -8.72 5.92
CA SER A 30 0.81 -9.34 6.60
C SER A 30 1.96 -8.36 6.65
N ASP A 31 2.76 -8.42 7.71
CA ASP A 31 4.04 -7.73 7.75
C ASP A 31 4.87 -8.16 6.53
N ALA A 32 5.40 -7.18 5.80
CA ALA A 32 6.15 -7.41 4.59
C ALA A 32 7.59 -7.90 4.90
N THR A 33 7.71 -9.02 5.60
CA THR A 33 8.99 -9.69 5.88
C THR A 33 9.63 -10.26 4.61
N HIS A 34 8.84 -10.50 3.56
CA HIS A 34 9.27 -10.89 2.22
C HIS A 34 8.85 -9.81 1.21
N PRO A 35 9.69 -9.50 0.20
CA PRO A 35 9.39 -8.42 -0.74
C PRO A 35 8.13 -8.66 -1.57
N ASP A 36 7.77 -9.91 -1.87
CA ASP A 36 6.52 -10.24 -2.59
C ASP A 36 5.26 -9.85 -1.81
N THR A 37 5.35 -9.82 -0.47
CA THR A 37 4.24 -9.43 0.41
C THR A 37 3.84 -7.97 0.20
N VAL A 38 4.79 -7.10 -0.18
CA VAL A 38 4.53 -5.69 -0.51
C VAL A 38 3.48 -5.57 -1.62
N PHE A 39 3.63 -6.36 -2.71
CA PHE A 39 2.70 -6.33 -3.85
C PHE A 39 1.35 -6.97 -3.51
N SER A 40 1.34 -7.99 -2.66
CA SER A 40 0.10 -8.57 -2.14
C SER A 40 -0.66 -7.55 -1.30
N ASN A 41 0.03 -6.84 -0.40
CA ASN A 41 -0.56 -5.78 0.41
C ASN A 41 -1.03 -4.60 -0.44
N LEU A 42 -0.25 -4.18 -1.45
CA LEU A 42 -0.65 -3.13 -2.39
C LEU A 42 -1.97 -3.48 -3.09
N LYS A 43 -2.07 -4.69 -3.68
CA LYS A 43 -3.30 -5.13 -4.37
C LYS A 43 -4.49 -5.19 -3.41
N LYS A 44 -4.33 -5.82 -2.25
CA LYS A 44 -5.40 -5.96 -1.25
C LYS A 44 -5.84 -4.60 -0.69
N SER A 45 -4.91 -3.69 -0.42
CA SER A 45 -5.24 -2.36 0.09
C SER A 45 -6.05 -1.54 -0.91
N ILE A 46 -5.75 -1.66 -2.20
CA ILE A 46 -6.51 -1.04 -3.28
C ILE A 46 -7.91 -1.67 -3.36
N GLU A 47 -8.00 -3.00 -3.41
CA GLU A 47 -9.28 -3.72 -3.56
C GLU A 47 -10.22 -3.45 -2.38
N ASN A 48 -9.68 -3.42 -1.16
CA ASN A 48 -10.43 -3.11 0.06
C ASN A 48 -10.59 -1.61 0.32
N ARG A 49 -10.01 -0.74 -0.51
CA ARG A 49 -10.00 0.72 -0.33
C ARG A 49 -9.50 1.13 1.06
N ASN A 50 -8.50 0.42 1.58
CA ASN A 50 -7.92 0.65 2.90
C ASN A 50 -6.76 1.63 2.80
N ILE A 51 -7.00 2.90 3.14
CA ILE A 51 -6.02 3.99 3.01
C ILE A 51 -4.78 3.73 3.89
N PRO A 52 -4.88 3.41 5.20
CA PRO A 52 -3.71 3.12 6.01
C PRO A 52 -2.85 1.99 5.44
N ALA A 53 -3.46 0.88 5.03
CA ALA A 53 -2.74 -0.25 4.45
C ALA A 53 -2.09 0.10 3.11
N TYR A 54 -2.75 0.90 2.26
CA TYR A 54 -2.19 1.41 1.01
C TYR A 54 -0.94 2.25 1.26
N VAL A 55 -1.04 3.21 2.17
CA VAL A 55 0.08 4.11 2.48
C VAL A 55 1.25 3.37 3.14
N ASN A 56 0.95 2.31 3.90
CA ASN A 56 1.97 1.52 4.59
C ASN A 56 2.82 0.62 3.67
N VAL A 57 2.49 0.48 2.39
CA VAL A 57 3.39 -0.19 1.44
C VAL A 57 4.57 0.69 1.01
N PHE A 58 4.46 2.01 1.23
CA PHE A 58 5.51 2.98 0.88
C PHE A 58 6.35 3.33 2.11
N ILE A 59 7.67 3.52 1.88
CA ILE A 59 8.60 3.88 2.95
C ILE A 59 8.15 5.15 3.66
N SER A 60 8.24 5.14 5.00
CA SER A 60 7.85 6.27 5.84
C SER A 60 9.05 7.18 6.12
N ASN A 61 8.78 8.47 6.25
CA ASN A 61 9.77 9.47 6.69
C ASN A 61 9.80 9.66 8.22
N VAL A 62 9.02 8.85 8.97
CA VAL A 62 8.94 8.96 10.46
C VAL A 62 10.27 8.58 11.12
N PHE A 63 10.99 7.63 10.55
CA PHE A 63 12.30 7.22 11.02
C PHE A 63 13.37 7.56 9.98
N PRO A 64 14.60 7.86 10.40
CA PRO A 64 15.71 8.07 9.47
C PRO A 64 15.96 6.78 8.70
N GLU A 65 15.74 6.83 7.40
CA GLU A 65 16.03 5.75 6.45
C GLU A 65 16.88 6.32 5.30
N PRO A 66 17.72 5.51 4.64
CA PRO A 66 18.56 5.99 3.54
C PRO A 66 17.75 6.41 2.31
N HIS A 67 16.49 6.00 2.23
CA HIS A 67 15.60 6.30 1.12
C HIS A 67 14.33 7.01 1.61
N THR A 68 13.82 7.92 0.77
CA THR A 68 12.49 8.52 0.90
C THR A 68 11.65 8.08 -0.29
N PHE A 69 10.33 8.05 -0.13
CA PHE A 69 9.45 7.71 -1.25
C PHE A 69 9.58 8.73 -2.39
N HIS A 70 9.68 8.22 -3.60
CA HIS A 70 9.75 8.98 -4.84
C HIS A 70 8.87 8.35 -5.90
N PHE A 71 7.98 9.16 -6.48
CA PHE A 71 7.18 8.80 -7.65
C PHE A 71 7.68 9.56 -8.87
N GLU A 72 7.94 8.85 -9.96
CA GLU A 72 8.31 9.39 -11.27
C GLU A 72 7.11 9.21 -12.20
N PRO A 73 6.42 10.30 -12.55
CA PRO A 73 5.24 10.24 -13.40
C PRO A 73 5.60 9.93 -14.85
N GLU A 74 4.64 9.39 -15.57
CA GLU A 74 4.71 9.22 -17.01
C GLU A 74 5.02 10.57 -17.69
N GLN A 75 5.88 10.54 -18.69
CA GLN A 75 6.51 11.73 -19.30
C GLN A 75 5.50 12.79 -19.79
N TYR A 76 4.36 12.36 -20.33
CA TYR A 76 3.34 13.28 -20.84
C TYR A 76 2.74 14.17 -19.74
N PHE A 77 2.68 13.66 -18.51
CA PHE A 77 2.09 14.35 -17.36
C PHE A 77 3.12 14.96 -16.42
N GLN A 78 4.41 15.01 -16.77
CA GLN A 78 5.46 15.55 -15.87
C GLN A 78 5.15 16.97 -15.38
N ASN A 79 4.56 17.81 -16.23
CA ASN A 79 4.20 19.18 -15.89
C ASN A 79 3.08 19.25 -14.83
N ASP A 80 2.30 18.19 -14.66
CA ASP A 80 1.28 18.10 -13.62
C ASP A 80 1.87 17.78 -12.25
N PHE A 81 3.12 17.32 -12.19
CA PHE A 81 3.86 16.91 -11.01
C PHE A 81 5.10 17.79 -10.78
N VAL A 82 4.94 19.12 -10.91
CA VAL A 82 6.06 20.09 -10.79
C VAL A 82 6.76 20.00 -9.42
N GLN A 83 6.01 19.67 -8.36
CA GLN A 83 6.57 19.41 -7.05
C GLN A 83 6.81 17.91 -6.87
N LYS A 84 7.78 17.57 -6.04
CA LYS A 84 8.06 16.19 -5.67
C LYS A 84 6.82 15.54 -5.07
N TRP A 85 6.33 14.48 -5.70
CA TRP A 85 5.22 13.69 -5.20
C TRP A 85 5.67 12.84 -4.00
N THR A 86 5.00 13.01 -2.90
CA THR A 86 5.36 12.42 -1.60
C THR A 86 4.43 11.26 -1.21
N ARG A 87 4.76 10.59 -0.13
CA ARG A 87 3.89 9.58 0.51
C ARG A 87 2.57 10.19 1.00
N GLU A 88 2.57 11.45 1.42
CA GLU A 88 1.36 12.18 1.81
C GLU A 88 0.46 12.45 0.59
N ASP A 89 1.05 12.80 -0.55
CA ASP A 89 0.31 12.96 -1.80
C ASP A 89 -0.34 11.64 -2.24
N GLU A 90 0.34 10.48 -2.05
CA GLU A 90 -0.26 9.16 -2.25
C GLU A 90 -1.48 8.93 -1.35
N GLN A 91 -1.40 9.32 -0.08
CA GLN A 91 -2.51 9.21 0.85
C GLN A 91 -3.70 10.07 0.41
N ASN A 92 -3.43 11.32 0.04
CA ASN A 92 -4.46 12.28 -0.37
C ASN A 92 -5.15 11.84 -1.67
N TYR A 93 -4.35 11.46 -2.66
CA TYR A 93 -4.82 10.90 -3.92
C TYR A 93 -5.74 9.68 -3.68
N PHE A 94 -5.26 8.69 -2.93
CA PHE A 94 -6.02 7.46 -2.72
C PHE A 94 -7.28 7.69 -1.88
N SER A 95 -7.23 8.63 -0.93
CA SER A 95 -8.40 9.06 -0.16
C SER A 95 -9.47 9.70 -1.05
N ARG A 96 -9.07 10.60 -1.97
CA ARG A 96 -10.01 11.23 -2.91
C ARG A 96 -10.58 10.22 -3.90
N LEU A 97 -9.76 9.32 -4.43
CA LEU A 97 -10.22 8.24 -5.31
C LEU A 97 -11.23 7.33 -4.60
N LYS A 98 -10.95 6.90 -3.36
CA LYS A 98 -11.88 6.11 -2.55
C LYS A 98 -13.23 6.79 -2.39
N ASN A 99 -13.26 8.11 -2.23
CA ASN A 99 -14.44 8.91 -1.96
C ASN A 99 -15.10 9.49 -3.23
N ALA A 100 -14.61 9.13 -4.42
CA ALA A 100 -15.13 9.65 -5.70
C ALA A 100 -16.51 9.11 -6.07
N GLY A 101 -16.98 8.07 -5.40
CA GLY A 101 -18.30 7.47 -5.60
C GLY A 101 -19.13 7.46 -4.34
N THR A 102 -20.25 6.76 -4.38
CA THR A 102 -21.20 6.61 -3.26
C THR A 102 -21.31 5.16 -2.78
N GLY A 103 -21.54 4.96 -1.49
CA GLY A 103 -21.72 3.62 -0.90
C GLY A 103 -20.47 2.76 -1.04
N ASN A 104 -20.61 1.61 -1.72
CA ASN A 104 -19.51 0.67 -1.95
C ASN A 104 -18.67 0.97 -3.20
N TYR A 105 -18.94 2.08 -3.89
CA TYR A 105 -18.18 2.49 -5.07
C TYR A 105 -17.21 3.66 -4.77
N PRO A 106 -16.18 3.82 -5.60
CA PRO A 106 -15.78 2.91 -6.67
C PRO A 106 -15.22 1.59 -6.14
N LYS A 107 -15.45 0.48 -6.86
CA LYS A 107 -14.68 -0.76 -6.65
C LYS A 107 -13.37 -0.62 -7.39
N LEU A 108 -12.28 -0.91 -6.70
CA LEU A 108 -10.91 -0.76 -7.22
C LEU A 108 -10.26 -2.13 -7.38
N LYS A 109 -9.49 -2.32 -8.47
CA LYS A 109 -8.73 -3.55 -8.66
C LYS A 109 -7.44 -3.29 -9.42
N LEU A 110 -6.33 -3.77 -8.87
CA LEU A 110 -5.02 -3.75 -9.52
C LEU A 110 -4.64 -5.16 -9.98
N LEU A 111 -4.31 -5.29 -11.26
CA LEU A 111 -3.80 -6.52 -11.87
C LEU A 111 -2.45 -6.22 -12.49
N PHE A 112 -1.48 -7.12 -12.30
CA PHE A 112 -0.26 -7.18 -13.09
C PHE A 112 -0.41 -8.30 -14.13
N ASN A 113 -0.15 -7.99 -15.40
CA ASN A 113 -0.30 -8.94 -16.51
C ASN A 113 0.85 -9.95 -16.55
N ASN A 114 2.02 -9.57 -16.03
CA ASN A 114 3.18 -10.43 -15.92
C ASN A 114 3.55 -10.69 -14.45
N LYS A 115 4.35 -11.72 -14.23
CA LYS A 115 4.84 -12.10 -12.90
C LYS A 115 5.78 -11.01 -12.38
N VAL A 116 5.66 -10.69 -11.09
CA VAL A 116 6.63 -9.87 -10.38
C VAL A 116 7.92 -10.67 -10.21
N GLU A 117 9.01 -10.18 -10.79
CA GLU A 117 10.34 -10.71 -10.61
C GLU A 117 11.19 -9.64 -9.93
N LEU A 118 11.89 -10.04 -8.87
CA LEU A 118 12.70 -9.14 -8.05
C LEU A 118 14.18 -9.48 -8.27
N ARG A 119 14.98 -8.44 -8.49
CA ARG A 119 16.41 -8.54 -8.70
C ARG A 119 17.15 -7.56 -7.80
N PRO A 120 18.34 -7.90 -7.27
CA PRO A 120 19.18 -6.94 -6.57
C PRO A 120 19.43 -5.70 -7.43
N LEU A 121 19.41 -4.52 -6.80
CA LEU A 121 19.62 -3.27 -7.52
C LEU A 121 21.07 -3.13 -8.02
N VAL A 122 22.02 -3.67 -7.24
CA VAL A 122 23.44 -3.70 -7.59
C VAL A 122 23.97 -5.12 -7.35
N SER A 123 24.63 -5.71 -8.35
CA SER A 123 25.26 -7.02 -8.20
C SER A 123 26.34 -6.96 -7.12
N GLY A 124 26.22 -7.78 -6.06
CA GLY A 124 27.20 -7.90 -4.98
C GLY A 124 27.06 -6.91 -3.83
N SER A 125 26.06 -6.03 -3.85
CA SER A 125 25.72 -5.17 -2.72
C SER A 125 24.58 -5.78 -1.89
N ASP A 126 24.36 -5.22 -0.71
CA ASP A 126 23.38 -5.66 0.28
C ASP A 126 22.05 -6.08 -0.37
N ASN A 127 21.55 -7.25 0.01
CA ASN A 127 20.27 -7.81 -0.41
C ASN A 127 19.05 -6.97 0.05
N ASP A 128 19.30 -5.77 0.60
CA ASP A 128 18.28 -4.89 1.17
C ASP A 128 17.67 -3.90 0.16
N SER A 129 18.13 -3.93 -1.11
CA SER A 129 17.56 -3.11 -2.18
C SER A 129 17.28 -3.96 -3.41
N LEU A 130 16.02 -4.00 -3.82
CA LEU A 130 15.54 -4.78 -4.95
C LEU A 130 14.82 -3.89 -5.96
N GLN A 131 14.81 -4.33 -7.22
CA GLN A 131 13.99 -3.72 -8.27
C GLN A 131 13.14 -4.79 -8.95
N THR A 132 11.96 -4.38 -9.44
CA THR A 132 11.14 -5.25 -10.26
C THR A 132 11.63 -5.29 -11.71
N ASN A 133 11.23 -6.34 -12.43
CA ASN A 133 11.03 -6.21 -13.87
C ASN A 133 9.96 -5.15 -14.16
N SER A 134 9.87 -4.68 -15.39
CA SER A 134 8.78 -3.79 -15.80
C SER A 134 7.45 -4.55 -15.73
N LEU A 135 6.51 -4.05 -14.93
CA LEU A 135 5.22 -4.68 -14.65
C LEU A 135 4.12 -4.01 -15.47
N GLU A 136 3.63 -4.69 -16.49
CA GLU A 136 2.40 -4.25 -17.16
C GLU A 136 1.22 -4.38 -16.21
N TYR A 137 0.44 -3.32 -16.08
CA TYR A 137 -0.70 -3.30 -15.16
C TYR A 137 -2.02 -2.88 -15.81
N GLN A 138 -3.09 -3.30 -15.16
CA GLN A 138 -4.43 -2.75 -15.33
C GLN A 138 -4.95 -2.32 -13.96
N PHE A 139 -5.27 -1.03 -13.82
CA PHE A 139 -5.97 -0.50 -12.67
C PHE A 139 -7.42 -0.21 -13.07
N LYS A 140 -8.35 -0.94 -12.48
CA LYS A 140 -9.79 -0.85 -12.77
C LYS A 140 -10.47 -0.01 -11.70
N VAL A 141 -11.27 0.96 -12.14
CA VAL A 141 -12.12 1.81 -11.31
C VAL A 141 -13.57 1.62 -11.79
N ASP A 142 -14.36 0.91 -11.00
CA ASP A 142 -15.75 0.59 -11.31
C ASP A 142 -16.66 1.43 -10.41
N PHE A 143 -17.45 2.32 -11.04
CA PHE A 143 -18.43 3.18 -10.36
C PHE A 143 -19.85 2.55 -10.34
N GLY A 144 -20.00 1.34 -10.88
CA GLY A 144 -21.27 0.63 -10.98
C GLY A 144 -21.98 0.86 -12.32
N ASP A 145 -22.10 2.10 -12.74
CA ASP A 145 -22.64 2.51 -14.05
C ASP A 145 -21.55 2.66 -15.12
N SER A 146 -20.30 2.82 -14.70
CA SER A 146 -19.14 3.02 -15.58
C SER A 146 -17.91 2.29 -15.06
N LEU A 147 -17.14 1.68 -15.97
CA LEU A 147 -15.87 1.02 -15.69
C LEU A 147 -14.76 1.73 -16.47
N ILE A 148 -13.82 2.31 -15.73
CA ILE A 148 -12.63 2.92 -16.32
C ILE A 148 -11.43 2.01 -16.06
N ILE A 149 -10.61 1.78 -17.10
CA ILE A 149 -9.41 0.94 -17.00
C ILE A 149 -8.20 1.77 -17.38
N TYR A 150 -7.30 1.96 -16.41
CA TYR A 150 -6.00 2.58 -16.60
C TYR A 150 -4.97 1.50 -16.87
N ARG A 151 -4.09 1.71 -17.84
CA ARG A 151 -3.07 0.75 -18.25
C ARG A 151 -1.73 1.42 -18.42
N GLY A 152 -0.68 0.70 -18.07
CA GLY A 152 0.68 1.20 -18.21
C GLY A 152 1.70 0.14 -17.82
N VAL A 153 2.92 0.61 -17.65
CA VAL A 153 4.05 -0.18 -17.17
C VAL A 153 4.61 0.51 -15.93
N ALA A 154 4.71 -0.23 -14.84
CA ALA A 154 5.26 0.27 -13.59
C ALA A 154 6.59 -0.43 -13.26
N ASP A 155 7.59 0.36 -12.87
CA ASP A 155 8.84 -0.12 -12.30
C ASP A 155 8.90 0.29 -10.83
N PHE A 156 9.21 -0.66 -9.95
CA PHE A 156 9.33 -0.40 -8.54
C PHE A 156 10.73 -0.74 -8.03
N LYS A 157 11.19 0.08 -7.05
CA LYS A 157 12.35 -0.30 -6.23
C LYS A 157 11.90 -0.42 -4.79
N LEU A 158 12.35 -1.49 -4.15
CA LEU A 158 12.05 -1.84 -2.78
C LEU A 158 13.29 -1.72 -1.94
N PHE A 159 13.09 -1.35 -0.68
CA PHE A 159 14.14 -1.29 0.33
C PHE A 159 13.65 -2.00 1.59
N ARG A 160 14.55 -2.74 2.23
CA ARG A 160 14.32 -3.36 3.54
C ARG A 160 14.73 -2.39 4.63
N SER A 161 13.77 -1.88 5.38
CA SER A 161 14.00 -0.95 6.47
C SER A 161 14.95 -1.52 7.52
N GLN A 162 15.95 -0.74 7.92
CA GLN A 162 16.87 -1.10 8.99
C GLN A 162 16.21 -1.02 10.37
N ASN A 163 15.14 -0.24 10.50
CA ASN A 163 14.45 -0.02 11.78
C ASN A 163 13.55 -1.21 12.17
N ASN A 164 12.83 -1.82 11.22
CA ASN A 164 11.85 -2.87 11.52
C ASN A 164 11.99 -4.13 10.65
N GLN A 165 12.99 -4.16 9.77
CA GLN A 165 13.30 -5.30 8.89
C GLN A 165 12.16 -5.66 7.89
N LEU A 166 11.24 -4.72 7.63
CA LEU A 166 10.16 -4.89 6.66
C LEU A 166 10.51 -4.25 5.31
N TRP A 167 9.93 -4.77 4.25
CA TRP A 167 10.10 -4.28 2.89
C TRP A 167 9.10 -3.18 2.55
N TYR A 168 9.56 -2.13 1.86
CA TYR A 168 8.76 -1.00 1.42
C TYR A 168 9.13 -0.59 0.01
N ILE A 169 8.15 -0.04 -0.75
CA ILE A 169 8.41 0.68 -1.99
C ILE A 169 8.97 2.05 -1.64
N TYR A 170 10.16 2.38 -2.16
CA TYR A 170 10.71 3.72 -2.04
C TYR A 170 10.77 4.47 -3.38
N TYR A 171 10.68 3.74 -4.48
CA TYR A 171 10.64 4.32 -5.81
C TYR A 171 9.59 3.65 -6.67
N TRP A 172 8.85 4.44 -7.41
CA TRP A 172 7.86 3.99 -8.36
C TRP A 172 7.90 4.87 -9.59
N ARG A 173 8.17 4.30 -10.76
CA ARG A 173 8.06 4.95 -12.06
C ARG A 173 6.87 4.38 -12.82
N ASP A 174 6.06 5.27 -13.38
CA ASP A 174 4.92 4.91 -14.23
C ASP A 174 5.19 5.33 -15.68
N ASN A 175 4.86 4.47 -16.63
CA ASN A 175 5.06 4.72 -18.04
C ASN A 175 3.83 4.24 -18.84
N ALA A 176 3.60 4.88 -20.00
CA ALA A 176 2.67 4.37 -21.00
C ALA A 176 3.24 3.12 -21.70
N ILE A 177 2.36 2.19 -22.10
CA ILE A 177 2.76 1.01 -22.88
C ILE A 177 3.26 1.44 -24.27
N ASN A 178 2.60 2.43 -24.87
CA ASN A 178 2.95 3.01 -26.18
C ASN A 178 3.22 4.51 -26.01
N LYS A 179 3.81 5.12 -27.04
CA LYS A 179 4.04 6.58 -27.07
C LYS A 179 2.74 7.39 -27.28
N GLU A 180 1.64 6.75 -27.63
CA GLU A 180 0.35 7.40 -27.74
C GLU A 180 -0.23 7.68 -26.36
N TYR A 181 -1.04 8.75 -26.26
CA TYR A 181 -1.75 9.12 -25.04
C TYR A 181 -2.51 7.93 -24.48
N GLN A 182 -2.23 7.59 -23.23
CA GLN A 182 -2.89 6.50 -22.55
C GLN A 182 -3.36 6.94 -21.17
N SER A 183 -4.47 6.38 -20.75
CA SER A 183 -4.94 6.49 -19.38
C SER A 183 -4.07 5.62 -18.48
N THR A 184 -2.93 6.15 -18.05
CA THR A 184 -2.00 5.51 -17.11
C THR A 184 -2.41 5.74 -15.65
N TRP A 185 -1.73 5.12 -14.71
CA TRP A 185 -1.93 5.40 -13.29
C TRP A 185 -1.49 6.84 -12.94
N THR A 186 -0.47 7.38 -13.62
CA THR A 186 -0.14 8.80 -13.56
C THR A 186 -1.34 9.66 -13.92
N TYR A 187 -2.02 9.37 -15.03
CA TYR A 187 -3.23 10.09 -15.42
C TYR A 187 -4.32 9.97 -14.35
N LEU A 188 -4.57 8.78 -13.81
CA LEU A 188 -5.51 8.62 -12.69
C LEU A 188 -5.15 9.52 -11.51
N LYS A 189 -3.86 9.64 -11.15
CA LYS A 189 -3.41 10.53 -10.08
C LYS A 189 -3.71 12.00 -10.38
N THR A 190 -3.58 12.46 -11.63
CA THR A 190 -3.90 13.85 -12.00
C THR A 190 -5.37 14.19 -11.77
N GLN A 191 -6.27 13.20 -11.83
CA GLN A 191 -7.70 13.40 -11.62
C GLN A 191 -8.09 13.52 -10.14
N TYR A 192 -7.23 13.02 -9.22
CA TYR A 192 -7.54 12.92 -7.79
C TYR A 192 -6.46 13.52 -6.88
N LYS A 193 -5.50 14.27 -7.43
CA LYS A 193 -4.46 14.96 -6.65
C LYS A 193 -4.96 16.19 -5.89
#